data_f588e3f910402c2c6bfdcd2ca80c662c
#
_entry.id   f588e3f910402c2c6bfdcd2ca80c662c
#
_cell.length_a   1.000
_cell.length_b   1.000
_cell.length_c   1.000
_cell.angle_alpha   90.00
_cell.angle_beta   90.00
_cell.angle_gamma   90.00
#
_symmetry.space_group_name_H-M   'P 1'
#
loop_
_entity.id
_entity.type
_entity.pdbx_description
1 polymer ?
#
loop_
_entity_poly.entity_id
_entity_poly.type
_entity_poly.pdbx_seq_one_letter_code
_entity_poly.pdbx_strand_id
1 'polypeptide(L)'
;MARQFVGFDTLFDELSRVSERKESNYPAYNIAKDDDEHYRIEVALAGFSADEISIQTEKGVLTIEAAKGEDNGTYIHQGIAKRAFSKMFRLAEYMKVEDAQFVDGILTIFLQLSLIHI
;
A
#
# COMPACT_ATOMS: atom_id res chain seq x y z
N MET A 1 6.43 -8.72 -11.69
CA MET A 1 5.70 -7.84 -10.77
C MET A 1 6.51 -6.59 -10.51
N ALA A 2 5.90 -5.45 -10.71
CA ALA A 2 6.59 -4.18 -10.49
C ALA A 2 6.72 -3.91 -9.00
N ARG A 3 7.90 -3.53 -8.59
CA ARG A 3 8.16 -3.10 -7.21
C ARG A 3 8.23 -1.59 -7.20
N GLN A 4 7.65 -0.98 -6.19
CA GLN A 4 7.61 0.45 -6.04
C GLN A 4 8.49 0.85 -4.88
N PHE A 5 9.15 1.99 -5.03
CA PHE A 5 10.07 2.49 -4.01
C PHE A 5 9.41 3.57 -3.20
N VAL A 6 9.63 3.52 -1.90
CA VAL A 6 9.13 4.53 -0.97
C VAL A 6 10.32 5.12 -0.24
N GLY A 7 10.38 6.44 -0.18
CA GLY A 7 11.44 7.15 0.52
C GLY A 7 12.43 7.85 -0.38
N PHE A 8 12.29 7.69 -1.70
CA PHE A 8 13.13 8.36 -2.68
C PHE A 8 12.24 9.20 -3.58
N ASP A 9 12.18 10.49 -3.33
CA ASP A 9 11.28 11.37 -4.07
C ASP A 9 11.52 11.35 -5.56
N THR A 10 12.77 11.21 -5.97
CA THR A 10 13.12 11.19 -7.38
C THR A 10 12.60 9.97 -8.11
N LEU A 11 12.11 8.98 -7.38
CA LEU A 11 11.57 7.77 -7.99
C LEU A 11 10.08 7.86 -8.24
N PHE A 12 9.41 8.93 -7.81
CA PHE A 12 7.99 9.07 -8.04
C PHE A 12 7.65 9.07 -9.53
N ASP A 13 8.50 9.65 -10.37
CA ASP A 13 8.26 9.65 -11.81
C ASP A 13 8.28 8.22 -12.36
N GLU A 14 9.19 7.41 -11.86
CA GLU A 14 9.24 6.01 -12.28
C GLU A 14 8.02 5.24 -11.78
N LEU A 15 7.59 5.52 -10.56
CA LEU A 15 6.40 4.90 -10.04
C LEU A 15 5.18 5.25 -10.86
N SER A 16 5.08 6.52 -11.26
CA SER A 16 3.97 6.96 -12.10
C SER A 16 3.98 6.23 -13.44
N ARG A 17 5.16 6.05 -14.03
CA ARG A 17 5.26 5.34 -15.29
C ARG A 17 4.89 3.87 -15.15
N VAL A 18 5.27 3.26 -14.04
CA VAL A 18 4.90 1.88 -13.77
C VAL A 18 3.40 1.75 -13.62
N SER A 19 2.78 2.69 -12.91
CA SER A 19 1.34 2.63 -12.70
C SER A 19 0.55 2.93 -13.99
N GLU A 20 1.16 3.58 -14.95
CA GLU A 20 0.53 3.80 -16.25
C GLU A 20 0.53 2.55 -17.12
N ARG A 21 1.38 1.59 -16.81
CA ARG A 21 1.32 0.32 -17.49
C ARG A 21 0.02 -0.37 -17.13
N LYS A 22 -0.46 -1.19 -18.03
CA LYS A 22 -1.77 -1.82 -17.88
C LYS A 22 -1.84 -2.86 -16.79
N GLU A 23 -0.90 -2.88 -15.91
CA GLU A 23 -1.02 -3.71 -14.74
C GLU A 23 -2.09 -3.12 -13.84
N SER A 24 -2.75 -3.99 -13.13
CA SER A 24 -3.84 -3.60 -12.28
C SER A 24 -3.43 -2.50 -11.31
N ASN A 25 -4.14 -1.38 -11.32
CA ASN A 25 -3.98 -0.34 -10.32
C ASN A 25 -4.78 -0.65 -9.06
N TYR A 26 -5.25 -1.86 -8.96
CA TYR A 26 -6.02 -2.29 -7.81
C TYR A 26 -5.11 -2.89 -6.76
N PRO A 27 -5.28 -2.52 -5.51
CA PRO A 27 -6.12 -1.40 -5.06
C PRO A 27 -5.45 -0.06 -5.32
N ALA A 28 -6.25 0.99 -5.41
CA ALA A 28 -5.73 2.33 -5.56
C ALA A 28 -4.97 2.73 -4.30
N TYR A 29 -3.89 3.46 -4.47
CA TYR A 29 -3.06 3.86 -3.35
C TYR A 29 -2.43 5.22 -3.59
N ASN A 30 -2.04 5.83 -2.49
CA ASN A 30 -1.25 7.07 -2.49
C ASN A 30 0.01 6.84 -1.69
N ILE A 31 1.09 7.50 -2.09
CA ILE A 31 2.30 7.57 -1.29
C ILE A 31 2.52 9.03 -0.98
N ALA A 32 2.60 9.37 0.29
CA ALA A 32 2.76 10.73 0.74
C ALA A 32 4.03 10.89 1.56
N LYS A 33 4.67 12.03 1.42
CA LYS A 33 5.80 12.40 2.23
C LYS A 33 5.33 13.50 3.16
N ASP A 34 5.32 13.21 4.46
CA ASP A 34 4.85 14.18 5.46
C ASP A 34 5.96 15.14 5.87
N ASP A 35 7.18 14.63 6.00
CA ASP A 35 8.38 15.45 6.20
C ASP A 35 9.59 14.60 5.76
N ASP A 36 10.80 15.09 6.04
CA ASP A 36 12.01 14.42 5.56
C ASP A 36 12.19 13.01 6.13
N GLU A 37 11.54 12.72 7.25
CA GLU A 37 11.69 11.44 7.93
C GLU A 37 10.43 10.60 7.92
N HIS A 38 9.29 11.16 7.53
CA HIS A 38 8.01 10.48 7.65
C HIS A 38 7.29 10.39 6.33
N TYR A 39 6.87 9.18 6.03
CA TYR A 39 6.12 8.87 4.82
C TYR A 39 4.89 8.07 5.21
N ARG A 40 3.92 8.03 4.34
CA ARG A 40 2.79 7.13 4.54
C ARG A 40 2.30 6.59 3.22
N ILE A 41 1.77 5.40 3.29
CA ILE A 41 1.11 4.75 2.16
C ILE A 41 -0.35 4.63 2.52
N GLU A 42 -1.22 5.12 1.66
CA GLU A 42 -2.66 5.02 1.85
C GLU A 42 -3.22 4.09 0.80
N VAL A 43 -3.94 3.07 1.22
CA VAL A 43 -4.49 2.08 0.30
C VAL A 43 -6.00 2.04 0.47
N ALA A 44 -6.72 2.17 -0.63
CA ALA A 44 -8.18 2.16 -0.60
C ALA A 44 -8.68 0.72 -0.54
N LEU A 45 -9.19 0.32 0.60
CA LEU A 45 -9.64 -1.04 0.85
C LEU A 45 -11.07 -1.06 1.39
N ALA A 46 -11.92 -0.18 0.85
CA ALA A 46 -13.32 -0.17 1.26
C ALA A 46 -13.96 -1.53 0.99
N GLY A 47 -14.70 -2.01 1.95
CA GLY A 47 -15.35 -3.31 1.85
C GLY A 47 -14.57 -4.46 2.47
N PHE A 48 -13.29 -4.27 2.73
CA PHE A 48 -12.52 -5.28 3.46
C PHE A 48 -12.63 -5.04 4.96
N SER A 49 -12.52 -6.11 5.73
CA SER A 49 -12.41 -6.00 7.18
C SER A 49 -10.95 -6.12 7.57
N ALA A 50 -10.63 -5.62 8.77
CA ALA A 50 -9.24 -5.60 9.22
C ALA A 50 -8.62 -7.00 9.27
N ASP A 51 -9.40 -8.01 9.61
CA ASP A 51 -8.88 -9.38 9.70
C ASP A 51 -8.67 -10.03 8.33
N GLU A 52 -9.13 -9.40 7.26
CA GLU A 52 -8.84 -9.86 5.91
C GLU A 52 -7.52 -9.29 5.36
N ILE A 53 -6.92 -8.36 6.07
CA ILE A 53 -5.74 -7.63 5.61
C ILE A 53 -4.50 -8.12 6.35
N SER A 54 -3.44 -8.41 5.60
CA SER A 54 -2.16 -8.84 6.15
C SER A 54 -1.07 -7.89 5.69
N ILE A 55 -0.23 -7.48 6.63
CA ILE A 55 0.89 -6.57 6.36
C ILE A 55 2.15 -7.23 6.87
N GLN A 56 3.15 -7.35 6.00
CA GLN A 56 4.42 -7.96 6.36
C GLN A 56 5.56 -7.16 5.79
N THR A 57 6.68 -7.14 6.53
CA THR A 57 7.91 -6.56 6.02
C THR A 57 9.01 -7.59 6.12
N GLU A 58 9.79 -7.71 5.07
CA GLU A 58 10.92 -8.61 5.06
C GLU A 58 11.96 -8.09 4.08
N LYS A 59 13.19 -7.93 4.56
CA LYS A 59 14.32 -7.53 3.72
C LYS A 59 14.04 -6.26 2.92
N GLY A 60 13.42 -5.30 3.56
CA GLY A 60 13.14 -4.02 2.91
C GLY A 60 11.96 -4.04 1.96
N VAL A 61 11.17 -5.10 1.98
CA VAL A 61 9.97 -5.18 1.15
C VAL A 61 8.75 -5.22 2.05
N LEU A 62 7.83 -4.29 1.81
CA LEU A 62 6.54 -4.24 2.48
C LEU A 62 5.53 -4.93 1.59
N THR A 63 4.87 -5.93 2.12
CA THR A 63 3.84 -6.66 1.38
C THR A 63 2.50 -6.45 2.05
N ILE A 64 1.52 -6.01 1.29
CA ILE A 64 0.15 -5.84 1.73
C ILE A 64 -0.69 -6.83 0.97
N GLU A 65 -1.38 -7.70 1.69
CA GLU A 65 -2.24 -8.70 1.08
C GLU A 65 -3.61 -8.64 1.69
N ALA A 66 -4.61 -8.92 0.90
CA ALA A 66 -5.97 -9.03 1.41
C ALA A 66 -6.65 -10.21 0.74
N ALA A 67 -7.33 -11.00 1.57
CA ALA A 67 -8.10 -12.13 1.09
C ALA A 67 -9.53 -11.69 0.81
N LYS A 68 -10.09 -12.22 -0.27
CA LYS A 68 -11.47 -11.93 -0.61
C LYS A 68 -12.38 -12.66 0.38
N GLY A 69 -13.20 -11.90 1.11
CA GLY A 69 -14.19 -12.47 1.98
C GLY A 69 -15.39 -12.97 1.18
N GLU A 70 -16.32 -13.61 1.87
CA GLU A 70 -17.54 -14.05 1.24
C GLU A 70 -18.38 -12.87 0.81
N ASP A 71 -18.87 -12.97 -0.42
CA ASP A 71 -19.80 -11.98 -0.94
C ASP A 71 -21.22 -12.51 -0.70
N ASN A 72 -21.87 -11.91 0.28
CA ASN A 72 -23.19 -12.36 0.69
C ASN A 72 -24.33 -11.59 0.01
N GLY A 73 -24.01 -10.76 -0.95
CA GLY A 73 -24.99 -9.92 -1.58
C GLY A 73 -25.27 -10.28 -3.02
N THR A 74 -26.49 -9.99 -3.44
CA THR A 74 -26.85 -10.04 -4.85
C THR A 74 -26.99 -8.59 -5.30
N TYR A 75 -26.23 -8.22 -6.32
CA TYR A 75 -26.20 -6.83 -6.76
C TYR A 75 -26.86 -6.67 -8.11
N ILE A 76 -27.69 -5.64 -8.22
CA ILE A 76 -28.21 -5.22 -9.53
C ILE A 76 -27.06 -4.55 -10.31
N HIS A 77 -26.22 -3.80 -9.59
CA HIS A 77 -25.03 -3.18 -10.14
C HIS A 77 -23.94 -3.20 -9.08
N GLN A 78 -22.78 -3.67 -9.44
CA GLN A 78 -21.65 -3.69 -8.52
C GLN A 78 -20.51 -2.88 -9.11
N GLY A 79 -20.37 -1.65 -8.61
CA GLY A 79 -19.30 -0.76 -9.04
C GLY A 79 -18.06 -0.87 -8.18
N ILE A 80 -18.16 -1.52 -7.03
CA ILE A 80 -17.02 -1.69 -6.13
C ILE A 80 -16.53 -3.12 -6.25
N ALA A 81 -15.28 -3.27 -6.68
CA ALA A 81 -14.65 -4.57 -6.78
C ALA A 81 -13.90 -4.85 -5.49
N LYS A 82 -14.22 -5.97 -4.84
CA LYS A 82 -13.50 -6.45 -3.68
C LYS A 82 -12.80 -7.73 -4.09
N ARG A 83 -11.54 -7.61 -4.45
CA ARG A 83 -10.76 -8.73 -4.97
C ARG A 83 -9.54 -8.98 -4.09
N ALA A 84 -9.19 -10.25 -3.95
CA ALA A 84 -7.93 -10.60 -3.30
C ALA A 84 -6.78 -9.98 -4.08
N PHE A 85 -5.78 -9.52 -3.37
CA PHE A 85 -4.62 -8.91 -4.01
C PHE A 85 -3.37 -9.10 -3.14
N SER A 86 -2.24 -8.89 -3.77
CA SER A 86 -0.95 -8.81 -3.08
C SER A 86 -0.20 -7.65 -3.71
N LYS A 87 0.19 -6.69 -2.90
CA LYS A 87 0.89 -5.50 -3.35
C LYS A 87 2.20 -5.37 -2.60
N MET A 88 3.28 -5.11 -3.32
CA MET A 88 4.61 -5.04 -2.73
C MET A 88 5.22 -3.66 -2.96
N PHE A 89 5.81 -3.12 -1.91
CA PHE A 89 6.53 -1.86 -1.96
C PHE A 89 7.94 -2.10 -1.47
N ARG A 90 8.92 -1.65 -2.24
CA ARG A 90 10.30 -1.72 -1.80
C ARG A 90 10.62 -0.46 -1.02
N LEU A 91 11.01 -0.65 0.24
CA LEU A 91 11.31 0.46 1.12
C LEU A 91 12.76 0.91 0.92
N ALA A 92 12.98 2.22 1.11
CA ALA A 92 14.32 2.76 1.09
C ALA A 92 15.14 2.18 2.24
N GLU A 93 16.45 2.19 2.08
CA GLU A 93 17.34 1.77 3.15
C GLU A 93 17.07 2.61 4.40
N TYR A 94 17.04 1.96 5.55
CA TYR A 94 16.77 2.58 6.86
C TYR A 94 15.32 3.05 7.01
N MET A 95 14.43 2.66 6.14
CA MET A 95 13.02 2.97 6.29
C MET A 95 12.32 1.81 7.00
N LYS A 96 11.48 2.14 7.96
CA LYS A 96 10.76 1.14 8.76
C LYS A 96 9.29 1.47 8.83
N VAL A 97 8.48 0.43 8.96
CA VAL A 97 7.06 0.61 9.27
C VAL A 97 6.95 1.02 10.74
N GLU A 98 6.34 2.15 10.98
CA GLU A 98 6.18 2.69 12.31
C GLU A 98 4.84 2.30 12.91
N ASP A 99 3.79 2.32 12.09
CA ASP A 99 2.45 2.02 12.55
C ASP A 99 1.57 1.75 11.33
N ALA A 100 0.40 1.22 11.58
CA ALA A 100 -0.60 1.00 10.53
C ALA A 100 -1.98 1.14 11.16
N GLN A 101 -2.91 1.71 10.42
CA GLN A 101 -4.28 1.81 10.87
C GLN A 101 -5.23 1.61 9.69
N PHE A 102 -6.41 1.13 9.98
CA PHE A 102 -7.44 0.94 8.98
C PHE A 102 -8.70 1.65 9.46
N VAL A 103 -9.00 2.78 8.83
CA VAL A 103 -10.11 3.64 9.24
C VAL A 103 -10.86 4.08 8.00
N ASP A 104 -12.17 3.98 8.06
CA ASP A 104 -13.06 4.45 6.98
C ASP A 104 -12.71 3.86 5.61
N GLY A 105 -12.28 2.60 5.60
CA GLY A 105 -11.95 1.93 4.36
C GLY A 105 -10.58 2.27 3.80
N ILE A 106 -9.79 3.03 4.54
CA ILE A 106 -8.44 3.40 4.12
C ILE A 106 -7.43 2.76 5.06
N LEU A 107 -6.55 1.96 4.47
CA LEU A 107 -5.40 1.44 5.21
C LEU A 107 -4.27 2.44 5.08
N THR A 108 -3.80 2.95 6.19
CA THR A 108 -2.67 3.87 6.22
C THR A 108 -1.50 3.22 6.92
N ILE A 109 -0.38 3.16 6.23
CA ILE A 109 0.85 2.60 6.79
C ILE A 109 1.83 3.75 6.96
N PHE A 110 2.25 3.98 8.20
CA PHE A 110 3.16 5.06 8.54
C PHE A 110 4.58 4.53 8.53
N LEU A 111 5.46 5.23 7.82
CA LEU A 111 6.84 4.83 7.64
C LEU A 111 7.74 5.93 8.18
N GLN A 112 8.84 5.51 8.77
CA GLN A 112 9.86 6.44 9.24
C GLN A 112 11.19 6.10 8.61
N LEU A 113 11.83 7.12 8.06
CA LEU A 113 13.16 7.01 7.50
C LEU A 113 14.15 7.52 8.53
N SER A 114 15.11 6.67 8.90
CA SER A 114 16.15 7.09 9.82
C SER A 114 17.26 7.78 9.02
N LEU A 115 17.47 9.05 9.30
CA LEU A 115 18.54 9.81 8.67
C LEU A 115 19.86 9.65 9.38
N ILE A 116 19.85 9.03 10.55
CA ILE A 116 21.04 8.75 11.33
C ILE A 116 21.27 7.25 11.28
N HIS A 117 22.32 6.85 10.62
CA HIS A 117 22.70 5.45 10.61
C HIS A 117 24.15 5.35 11.06
N ILE A 118 24.30 4.54 12.02
CA ILE A 118 25.57 4.36 12.69
C ILE A 118 26.08 2.97 12.37
#